data_dce6c1f091577661d2397a17e3e1d444
#
_entry.id   dce6c1f091577661d2397a17e3e1d444
#
_cell.length_a   1.000
_cell.length_b   1.000
_cell.length_c   1.000
_cell.angle_alpha   90.00
_cell.angle_beta   90.00
_cell.angle_gamma   90.00
#
_symmetry.space_group_name_H-M   'P 1'
#
loop_
_entity.id
_entity.type
_entity.pdbx_description
1 polymer ?
#
loop_
_entity_poly.entity_id
_entity_poly.type
_entity_poly.pdbx_seq_one_letter_code
_entity_poly.pdbx_strand_id
1 'polypeptide(L)'
;MLRLALILFSLSTFSCKSEEPTPPKVNIIDLPVVPPKEYTFATTPFWADEFDKDGLPDPAKWGYDVGNSGWGNHELQNYTNANIKNAHIENGILTIEAIKETSGSSTYTSARIVTKGKNDFLYGRIEAKAKIPAGRGNWPAIWMLASQSEYGTQYWPDNGEIDILEHVGYDPGVMHASVHTKAFNHVIGTQKTATTTLANWDTEFHTFRVDWTPDYIRAFIDDK
;
A
#
# COMPACT_ATOMS: atom_id res chain seq x y z
N MET A 1 -84.41 6.65 -0.53
CA MET A 1 -83.74 5.41 -1.02
C MET A 1 -82.77 5.86 -2.08
N LEU A 2 -81.49 5.88 -1.73
CA LEU A 2 -80.42 6.34 -2.60
C LEU A 2 -79.70 5.08 -3.11
N ARG A 3 -79.67 4.83 -4.42
CA ARG A 3 -78.95 3.72 -5.03
C ARG A 3 -77.53 4.19 -5.43
N LEU A 4 -76.53 3.56 -4.82
CA LEU A 4 -75.14 3.78 -5.11
C LEU A 4 -74.72 2.85 -6.25
N ALA A 5 -74.28 3.45 -7.39
CA ALA A 5 -73.72 2.71 -8.51
C ALA A 5 -72.21 2.55 -8.34
N LEU A 6 -71.74 1.30 -8.24
CA LEU A 6 -70.31 0.98 -8.18
C LEU A 6 -69.77 0.86 -9.58
N ILE A 7 -68.83 1.76 -9.97
CA ILE A 7 -68.11 1.68 -11.23
C ILE A 7 -66.80 0.96 -10.96
N LEU A 8 -66.65 -0.26 -11.47
CA LEU A 8 -65.35 -0.94 -11.50
C LEU A 8 -64.50 -0.41 -12.64
N PHE A 9 -63.37 0.21 -12.26
CA PHE A 9 -62.27 0.50 -13.20
C PHE A 9 -61.31 -0.69 -13.25
N SER A 10 -61.23 -1.37 -14.40
CA SER A 10 -60.20 -2.37 -14.64
C SER A 10 -58.92 -1.68 -15.06
N LEU A 11 -57.90 -1.69 -14.21
CA LEU A 11 -56.53 -1.27 -14.60
C LEU A 11 -55.89 -2.45 -15.35
N SER A 12 -55.75 -2.31 -16.64
CA SER A 12 -54.87 -3.14 -17.47
C SER A 12 -53.44 -2.62 -17.35
N THR A 13 -52.59 -3.34 -16.60
CA THR A 13 -51.15 -3.07 -16.53
C THR A 13 -50.50 -3.56 -17.83
N PHE A 14 -50.14 -2.64 -18.70
CA PHE A 14 -49.20 -2.92 -19.78
C PHE A 14 -47.79 -3.02 -19.15
N SER A 15 -47.28 -4.22 -19.02
CA SER A 15 -45.88 -4.45 -18.69
C SER A 15 -45.07 -4.33 -19.97
N CYS A 16 -44.46 -3.18 -20.20
CA CYS A 16 -43.39 -3.06 -21.16
C CYS A 16 -42.14 -3.71 -20.53
N LYS A 17 -41.83 -4.92 -20.95
CA LYS A 17 -40.49 -5.48 -20.76
C LYS A 17 -39.55 -4.72 -21.70
N SER A 18 -38.77 -3.75 -21.18
CA SER A 18 -37.60 -3.26 -21.88
C SER A 18 -36.56 -4.39 -21.84
N GLU A 19 -36.30 -5.02 -22.98
CA GLU A 19 -35.09 -5.85 -23.14
C GLU A 19 -33.89 -4.92 -23.03
N GLU A 20 -33.12 -5.06 -21.99
CA GLU A 20 -31.80 -4.42 -21.91
C GLU A 20 -30.96 -4.91 -23.11
N PRO A 21 -30.31 -4.02 -23.85
CA PRO A 21 -29.43 -4.44 -24.95
C PRO A 21 -28.32 -5.30 -24.37
N THR A 22 -28.26 -6.56 -24.77
CA THR A 22 -27.14 -7.44 -24.45
C THR A 22 -25.84 -6.76 -24.91
N PRO A 23 -24.84 -6.60 -24.03
CA PRO A 23 -23.58 -6.00 -24.43
C PRO A 23 -22.98 -6.83 -25.59
N PRO A 24 -22.35 -6.16 -26.57
CA PRO A 24 -21.75 -6.87 -27.69
C PRO A 24 -20.78 -7.91 -27.17
N LYS A 25 -20.90 -9.16 -27.66
CA LYS A 25 -19.90 -10.19 -27.40
C LYS A 25 -18.58 -9.69 -27.99
N VAL A 26 -17.69 -9.22 -27.12
CA VAL A 26 -16.30 -8.97 -27.50
C VAL A 26 -15.72 -10.32 -27.84
N ASN A 27 -15.45 -10.58 -29.11
CA ASN A 27 -14.60 -11.69 -29.51
C ASN A 27 -13.24 -11.39 -28.90
N ILE A 28 -12.89 -12.09 -27.82
CA ILE A 28 -11.54 -12.13 -27.30
C ILE A 28 -10.74 -12.83 -28.43
N ILE A 29 -10.08 -12.03 -29.24
CA ILE A 29 -9.06 -12.54 -30.14
C ILE A 29 -8.03 -13.15 -29.18
N ASP A 30 -7.76 -14.45 -29.29
CA ASP A 30 -6.65 -15.09 -28.62
C ASP A 30 -5.34 -14.45 -29.10
N LEU A 31 -5.01 -13.33 -28.49
CA LEU A 31 -3.69 -12.75 -28.71
C LEU A 31 -2.68 -13.77 -28.17
N PRO A 32 -1.63 -14.06 -28.92
CA PRO A 32 -0.60 -14.96 -28.42
C PRO A 32 -0.11 -14.43 -27.07
N VAL A 33 -0.17 -15.28 -26.04
CA VAL A 33 0.39 -14.98 -24.72
C VAL A 33 1.90 -14.86 -24.92
N VAL A 34 2.38 -13.64 -25.09
CA VAL A 34 3.80 -13.37 -25.09
C VAL A 34 4.27 -13.56 -23.65
N PRO A 35 5.17 -14.53 -23.38
CA PRO A 35 5.67 -14.69 -22.02
C PRO A 35 6.32 -13.38 -21.57
N PRO A 36 6.14 -12.97 -20.28
CA PRO A 36 6.75 -11.76 -19.77
C PRO A 36 8.27 -11.86 -19.95
N LYS A 37 8.87 -10.76 -20.39
CA LYS A 37 10.33 -10.66 -20.51
C LYS A 37 10.96 -10.89 -19.14
N GLU A 38 11.90 -11.80 -19.04
CA GLU A 38 12.66 -12.03 -17.82
C GLU A 38 13.76 -10.98 -17.70
N TYR A 39 13.91 -10.44 -16.50
CA TYR A 39 14.94 -9.47 -16.14
C TYR A 39 15.93 -10.10 -15.17
N THR A 40 17.21 -9.75 -15.33
CA THR A 40 18.26 -10.09 -14.37
C THR A 40 18.59 -8.87 -13.54
N PHE A 41 18.78 -9.07 -12.23
CA PHE A 41 19.16 -8.02 -11.31
C PHE A 41 20.62 -8.19 -10.90
N ALA A 42 21.30 -7.08 -10.64
CA ALA A 42 22.66 -7.10 -10.12
C ALA A 42 22.68 -7.77 -8.74
N THR A 43 23.73 -8.54 -8.48
CA THR A 43 23.94 -9.19 -7.17
C THR A 43 24.50 -8.23 -6.13
N THR A 44 25.15 -7.15 -6.56
CA THR A 44 25.62 -6.09 -5.68
C THR A 44 24.62 -4.94 -5.71
N PRO A 45 24.04 -4.55 -4.56
CA PRO A 45 23.12 -3.44 -4.51
C PRO A 45 23.83 -2.13 -4.85
N PHE A 46 23.16 -1.22 -5.56
CA PHE A 46 23.66 0.13 -5.80
C PHE A 46 23.46 1.03 -4.57
N TRP A 47 22.55 0.66 -3.69
CA TRP A 47 22.28 1.30 -2.41
C TRP A 47 21.87 0.24 -1.38
N ALA A 48 22.38 0.39 -0.16
CA ALA A 48 22.00 -0.45 0.97
C ALA A 48 22.14 0.33 2.29
N ASP A 49 21.41 -0.08 3.29
CA ASP A 49 21.64 0.28 4.68
C ASP A 49 21.50 -0.95 5.55
N GLU A 50 22.61 -1.39 6.10
CA GLU A 50 22.70 -2.55 7.00
C GLU A 50 22.61 -2.13 8.47
N PHE A 51 22.39 -0.83 8.72
CA PHE A 51 22.19 -0.26 10.06
C PHE A 51 23.35 -0.52 11.03
N ASP A 52 24.59 -0.49 10.52
CA ASP A 52 25.80 -0.83 11.27
C ASP A 52 26.19 0.15 12.38
N LYS A 53 25.57 1.34 12.40
CA LYS A 53 25.91 2.41 13.33
C LYS A 53 24.74 2.69 14.26
N ASP A 54 24.94 2.41 15.54
CA ASP A 54 23.93 2.70 16.57
C ASP A 54 23.58 4.19 16.66
N GLY A 55 22.33 4.47 17.00
CA GLY A 55 21.77 5.81 17.15
C GLY A 55 20.64 6.11 16.18
N LEU A 56 20.58 7.32 15.68
CA LEU A 56 19.59 7.71 14.67
C LEU A 56 19.96 7.15 13.29
N PRO A 57 18.97 6.86 12.42
CA PRO A 57 19.21 6.59 11.01
C PRO A 57 20.10 7.64 10.35
N ASP A 58 21.04 7.19 9.49
CA ASP A 58 22.00 8.06 8.81
C ASP A 58 21.29 9.15 7.98
N PRO A 59 21.48 10.45 8.31
CA PRO A 59 20.81 11.52 7.60
C PRO A 59 21.27 11.67 6.14
N ALA A 60 22.38 11.05 5.73
CA ALA A 60 22.76 10.97 4.32
C ALA A 60 21.88 10.00 3.53
N LYS A 61 21.30 8.98 4.19
CA LYS A 61 20.45 7.95 3.60
C LYS A 61 18.97 8.21 3.84
N TRP A 62 18.61 8.72 5.02
CA TRP A 62 17.23 8.85 5.49
C TRP A 62 16.84 10.29 5.80
N GLY A 63 15.62 10.62 5.46
CA GLY A 63 14.89 11.79 5.94
C GLY A 63 13.65 11.34 6.73
N TYR A 64 12.81 12.30 7.09
CA TYR A 64 11.58 12.05 7.84
C TYR A 64 10.41 12.81 7.22
N ASP A 65 9.30 12.14 7.03
CA ASP A 65 8.02 12.82 6.87
C ASP A 65 7.47 13.09 8.26
N VAL A 66 7.03 14.34 8.50
CA VAL A 66 6.69 14.83 9.84
C VAL A 66 5.27 15.38 9.88
N GLY A 67 4.59 15.15 10.98
CA GLY A 67 3.28 15.75 11.23
C GLY A 67 2.17 14.76 11.56
N ASN A 68 0.99 15.30 11.76
CA ASN A 68 -0.21 14.58 12.27
C ASN A 68 -1.48 14.94 11.47
N SER A 69 -1.36 15.14 10.18
CA SER A 69 -2.48 15.48 9.29
C SER A 69 -3.48 14.34 9.07
N GLY A 70 -3.23 13.15 9.66
CA GLY A 70 -3.97 11.91 9.40
C GLY A 70 -3.58 11.21 8.12
N TRP A 71 -2.65 11.77 7.35
CA TRP A 71 -1.98 11.19 6.18
C TRP A 71 -2.92 10.55 5.14
N GLY A 72 -4.15 11.10 5.02
CA GLY A 72 -5.19 10.58 4.11
C GLY A 72 -5.98 9.39 4.66
N ASN A 73 -5.56 8.77 5.78
CA ASN A 73 -6.09 7.52 6.31
C ASN A 73 -6.66 7.65 7.74
N HIS A 74 -6.86 8.89 8.23
CA HIS A 74 -7.28 9.15 9.62
C HIS A 74 -6.31 8.57 10.66
N GLU A 75 -5.01 8.52 10.34
CA GLU A 75 -3.97 8.03 11.23
C GLU A 75 -3.84 8.91 12.49
N LEU A 76 -3.67 8.30 13.65
CA LEU A 76 -3.75 8.97 14.95
C LEU A 76 -2.42 9.54 15.44
N GLN A 77 -1.30 9.02 14.93
CA GLN A 77 0.03 9.40 15.38
C GLN A 77 0.51 10.72 14.79
N ASN A 78 1.37 11.39 15.54
CA ASN A 78 2.28 12.39 15.02
C ASN A 78 3.60 11.71 14.63
N TYR A 79 3.97 11.79 13.36
CA TYR A 79 5.30 11.36 12.92
C TYR A 79 6.33 12.41 13.31
N THR A 80 7.36 11.98 14.00
CA THR A 80 8.39 12.84 14.60
C THR A 80 9.62 12.99 13.70
N ASN A 81 10.37 14.08 13.88
CA ASN A 81 11.62 14.30 13.17
C ASN A 81 12.82 13.86 14.02
N ALA A 82 13.57 12.88 13.53
CA ALA A 82 14.82 12.41 14.15
C ALA A 82 14.70 12.17 15.67
N ASN A 83 13.58 11.59 16.09
CA ASN A 83 13.35 11.25 17.49
C ASN A 83 13.81 9.82 17.76
N ILE A 84 14.84 9.67 18.58
CA ILE A 84 15.45 8.37 18.91
C ILE A 84 14.48 7.40 19.58
N LYS A 85 13.40 7.88 20.19
CA LYS A 85 12.35 7.02 20.75
C LYS A 85 11.52 6.35 19.66
N ASN A 86 11.32 7.04 18.52
CA ASN A 86 10.45 6.53 17.44
C ASN A 86 11.23 5.85 16.32
N ALA A 87 12.50 6.19 16.12
CA ALA A 87 13.37 5.51 15.16
C ALA A 87 14.80 5.49 15.69
N HIS A 88 15.33 4.30 15.93
CA HIS A 88 16.71 4.14 16.39
C HIS A 88 17.33 2.84 15.84
N ILE A 89 18.65 2.86 15.76
CA ILE A 89 19.46 1.71 15.39
C ILE A 89 20.19 1.23 16.65
N GLU A 90 20.09 -0.04 16.92
CA GLU A 90 20.83 -0.72 17.98
C GLU A 90 21.19 -2.13 17.54
N ASN A 91 22.46 -2.51 17.68
CA ASN A 91 22.97 -3.85 17.35
C ASN A 91 22.65 -4.29 15.90
N GLY A 92 22.75 -3.39 14.93
CA GLY A 92 22.48 -3.68 13.51
C GLY A 92 21.00 -3.79 13.16
N ILE A 93 20.11 -3.31 14.01
CA ILE A 93 18.67 -3.35 13.80
C ILE A 93 18.10 -1.94 13.87
N LEU A 94 17.43 -1.51 12.81
CA LEU A 94 16.56 -0.35 12.84
C LEU A 94 15.23 -0.72 13.51
N THR A 95 14.87 -0.02 14.58
CA THR A 95 13.57 -0.12 15.23
C THR A 95 12.74 1.14 14.93
N ILE A 96 11.53 0.96 14.42
CA ILE A 96 10.51 2.00 14.31
C ILE A 96 9.44 1.70 15.34
N GLU A 97 9.20 2.64 16.25
CA GLU A 97 8.34 2.43 17.42
C GLU A 97 7.15 3.39 17.40
N ALA A 98 5.95 2.82 17.52
CA ALA A 98 4.73 3.57 17.81
C ALA A 98 4.53 3.65 19.32
N ILE A 99 4.53 4.87 19.86
CA ILE A 99 4.47 5.11 21.30
C ILE A 99 3.15 5.82 21.65
N LYS A 100 2.49 5.34 22.70
CA LYS A 100 1.32 6.04 23.26
C LYS A 100 1.80 7.18 24.15
N GLU A 101 1.91 8.35 23.57
CA GLU A 101 2.27 9.60 24.27
C GLU A 101 1.60 10.80 23.61
N THR A 102 1.37 11.88 24.38
CA THR A 102 0.80 13.11 23.85
C THR A 102 1.84 13.91 23.07
N SER A 103 1.50 14.28 21.84
CA SER A 103 2.31 15.16 20.99
C SER A 103 1.39 16.11 20.22
N GLY A 104 1.27 17.34 20.68
CA GLY A 104 0.28 18.30 20.16
C GLY A 104 -1.14 17.77 20.36
N SER A 105 -1.90 17.64 19.28
CA SER A 105 -3.24 17.05 19.29
C SER A 105 -3.26 15.52 19.17
N SER A 106 -2.14 14.90 18.94
CA SER A 106 -2.02 13.43 18.79
C SER A 106 -1.80 12.75 20.13
N THR A 107 -2.30 11.52 20.25
CA THR A 107 -2.13 10.65 21.42
C THR A 107 -1.13 9.54 21.20
N TYR A 108 -0.49 9.53 20.05
CA TYR A 108 0.57 8.61 19.65
C TYR A 108 1.65 9.37 18.90
N THR A 109 2.88 8.86 19.00
CA THR A 109 4.00 9.25 18.14
C THR A 109 4.53 8.02 17.40
N SER A 110 5.15 8.23 16.25
CA SER A 110 5.88 7.20 15.50
C SER A 110 6.89 7.86 14.56
N ALA A 111 7.52 7.09 13.69
CA ALA A 111 8.38 7.61 12.64
C ALA A 111 7.94 7.11 11.27
N ARG A 112 8.06 8.00 10.27
CA ARG A 112 7.97 7.71 8.85
C ARG A 112 9.26 8.17 8.21
N ILE A 113 10.20 7.22 8.04
CA ILE A 113 11.49 7.50 7.44
C ILE A 113 11.42 7.32 5.92
N VAL A 114 12.14 8.16 5.19
CA VAL A 114 12.08 8.21 3.73
C VAL A 114 13.45 8.39 3.10
N THR A 115 13.65 7.85 1.91
CA THR A 115 14.86 8.06 1.08
C THR A 115 14.68 9.16 0.05
N LYS A 116 13.55 9.84 0.03
CA LYS A 116 13.19 10.90 -0.93
C LYS A 116 14.27 11.96 -1.06
N GLY A 117 14.72 12.22 -2.30
CA GLY A 117 15.77 13.20 -2.59
C GLY A 117 17.16 12.80 -2.12
N LYS A 118 17.34 11.57 -1.65
CA LYS A 118 18.62 11.01 -1.21
C LYS A 118 19.01 9.81 -2.08
N ASN A 119 18.03 8.99 -2.43
CA ASN A 119 18.23 7.77 -3.20
C ASN A 119 16.97 7.42 -3.98
N ASP A 120 16.66 8.25 -4.96
CA ASP A 120 15.55 8.03 -5.87
C ASP A 120 16.01 7.11 -7.01
N PHE A 121 15.15 6.20 -7.47
CA PHE A 121 15.47 5.29 -8.55
C PHE A 121 14.23 4.96 -9.39
N LEU A 122 14.48 4.48 -10.60
CA LEU A 122 13.45 3.99 -11.50
C LEU A 122 13.79 2.55 -11.89
N TYR A 123 12.88 1.63 -11.55
CA TYR A 123 13.02 0.20 -11.69
C TYR A 123 14.15 -0.40 -10.85
N GLY A 124 14.00 -1.67 -10.51
CA GLY A 124 14.99 -2.43 -9.76
C GLY A 124 14.37 -3.48 -8.87
N ARG A 125 15.23 -4.19 -8.16
CA ARG A 125 14.86 -5.08 -7.07
C ARG A 125 15.04 -4.33 -5.75
N ILE A 126 14.01 -4.33 -4.94
CA ILE A 126 14.00 -3.74 -3.61
C ILE A 126 13.75 -4.85 -2.61
N GLU A 127 14.63 -4.98 -1.62
CA GLU A 127 14.54 -5.99 -0.56
C GLU A 127 14.65 -5.31 0.80
N ALA A 128 13.80 -5.71 1.73
CA ALA A 128 13.89 -5.30 3.12
C ALA A 128 13.67 -6.52 4.03
N LYS A 129 14.60 -6.74 4.95
CA LYS A 129 14.47 -7.77 5.96
C LYS A 129 13.85 -7.18 7.22
N ALA A 130 12.64 -7.61 7.56
CA ALA A 130 11.87 -7.03 8.65
C ALA A 130 11.15 -8.09 9.50
N LYS A 131 10.90 -7.73 10.75
CA LYS A 131 10.00 -8.41 11.67
C LYS A 131 8.86 -7.46 12.01
N ILE A 132 7.63 -7.92 11.87
CA ILE A 132 6.44 -7.08 11.92
C ILE A 132 5.83 -7.12 13.31
N PRO A 133 5.46 -5.98 13.91
CA PRO A 133 4.91 -5.95 15.26
C PRO A 133 3.50 -6.56 15.32
N ALA A 134 3.25 -7.36 16.35
CA ALA A 134 1.90 -7.79 16.70
C ALA A 134 1.11 -6.66 17.37
N GLY A 135 -0.22 -6.74 17.28
CA GLY A 135 -1.12 -5.88 18.03
C GLY A 135 -2.17 -5.18 17.18
N ARG A 136 -3.39 -5.17 17.67
CA ARG A 136 -4.50 -4.47 17.03
C ARG A 136 -4.26 -2.95 17.06
N GLY A 137 -4.44 -2.31 15.90
CA GLY A 137 -4.22 -0.88 15.71
C GLY A 137 -2.87 -0.53 15.09
N ASN A 138 -1.95 -1.51 14.94
CA ASN A 138 -0.73 -1.32 14.18
C ASN A 138 -1.00 -1.39 12.67
N TRP A 139 -0.24 -0.58 11.94
CA TRP A 139 -0.21 -0.62 10.47
C TRP A 139 1.20 -0.32 9.98
N PRO A 140 2.15 -1.25 10.19
CA PRO A 140 3.48 -1.13 9.62
C PRO A 140 3.45 -1.34 8.11
N ALA A 141 4.28 -0.56 7.39
CA ALA A 141 4.41 -0.65 5.95
C ALA A 141 5.85 -0.41 5.48
N ILE A 142 6.22 -1.08 4.40
CA ILE A 142 7.42 -0.84 3.60
C ILE A 142 6.92 -0.60 2.17
N TRP A 143 7.12 0.60 1.67
CA TRP A 143 6.43 1.05 0.48
C TRP A 143 7.16 2.18 -0.25
N MET A 144 6.71 2.50 -1.46
CA MET A 144 7.33 3.49 -2.32
C MET A 144 6.29 4.46 -2.89
N LEU A 145 6.65 5.74 -2.91
CA LEU A 145 5.93 6.79 -3.61
C LEU A 145 6.86 7.51 -4.58
N ALA A 146 6.28 8.18 -5.57
CA ALA A 146 7.03 9.08 -6.44
C ALA A 146 7.67 10.22 -5.62
N SER A 147 8.92 10.55 -5.90
CA SER A 147 9.59 11.67 -5.25
C SER A 147 9.07 13.03 -5.72
N GLN A 148 8.51 13.07 -6.94
CA GLN A 148 7.96 14.27 -7.57
C GLN A 148 6.61 13.98 -8.20
N SER A 149 5.81 15.03 -8.44
CA SER A 149 4.54 14.93 -9.13
C SER A 149 4.77 15.21 -10.62
N GLU A 150 4.91 14.14 -11.40
CA GLU A 150 5.17 14.20 -12.84
C GLU A 150 3.90 13.99 -13.68
N TYR A 151 2.92 13.28 -13.14
CA TYR A 151 1.73 12.86 -13.88
C TYR A 151 0.45 13.40 -13.24
N GLY A 152 -0.51 13.73 -14.10
CA GLY A 152 -1.86 14.11 -13.69
C GLY A 152 -1.96 15.43 -12.95
N THR A 153 -2.99 15.57 -12.11
CA THR A 153 -3.30 16.78 -11.35
C THR A 153 -3.19 16.60 -9.84
N GLN A 154 -3.07 15.36 -9.39
CA GLN A 154 -2.95 15.00 -7.98
C GLN A 154 -1.66 14.21 -7.76
N TYR A 155 -0.96 14.51 -6.67
CA TYR A 155 0.23 13.75 -6.33
C TYR A 155 -0.11 12.27 -6.20
N TRP A 156 -1.08 11.94 -5.40
CA TRP A 156 -1.63 10.59 -5.28
C TRP A 156 -3.09 10.59 -5.76
N PRO A 157 -3.54 9.60 -6.52
CA PRO A 157 -2.83 8.40 -6.97
C PRO A 157 -2.19 8.54 -8.37
N ASP A 158 -2.10 9.76 -8.93
CA ASP A 158 -1.70 9.95 -10.34
C ASP A 158 -0.23 9.54 -10.59
N ASN A 159 0.62 9.60 -9.55
CA ASN A 159 2.06 9.30 -9.67
C ASN A 159 2.44 7.90 -9.15
N GLY A 160 1.46 7.10 -8.79
CA GLY A 160 1.66 5.70 -8.40
C GLY A 160 2.12 5.51 -6.95
N GLU A 161 1.97 4.27 -6.48
CA GLU A 161 2.42 3.75 -5.19
C GLU A 161 2.68 2.26 -5.35
N ILE A 162 3.74 1.76 -4.74
CA ILE A 162 4.05 0.33 -4.67
C ILE A 162 4.29 -0.04 -3.21
N ASP A 163 3.40 -0.89 -2.68
CA ASP A 163 3.52 -1.40 -1.32
C ASP A 163 4.20 -2.76 -1.38
N ILE A 164 5.43 -2.81 -0.86
CA ILE A 164 6.23 -4.03 -0.78
C ILE A 164 5.66 -4.91 0.32
N LEU A 165 5.24 -4.28 1.41
CA LEU A 165 4.62 -4.89 2.57
C LEU A 165 3.67 -3.89 3.22
N GLU A 166 2.46 -4.35 3.51
CA GLU A 166 1.57 -3.77 4.51
C GLU A 166 1.03 -4.89 5.40
N HIS A 167 0.87 -4.59 6.68
CA HIS A 167 0.19 -5.45 7.64
C HIS A 167 -0.73 -4.63 8.53
N VAL A 168 -1.96 -5.08 8.71
CA VAL A 168 -2.92 -4.44 9.59
C VAL A 168 -3.18 -5.33 10.81
N GLY A 169 -2.98 -4.79 12.01
CA GLY A 169 -3.01 -5.57 13.24
C GLY A 169 -4.37 -6.14 13.64
N TYR A 170 -5.45 -5.83 12.93
CA TYR A 170 -6.74 -6.49 13.10
C TYR A 170 -6.87 -7.80 12.28
N ASP A 171 -5.98 -8.03 11.31
CA ASP A 171 -5.90 -9.25 10.50
C ASP A 171 -4.49 -9.89 10.65
N PRO A 172 -4.24 -10.54 11.80
CA PRO A 172 -2.91 -10.95 12.20
C PRO A 172 -2.30 -11.96 11.22
N GLY A 173 -1.05 -11.70 10.81
CA GLY A 173 -0.28 -12.58 9.95
C GLY A 173 -0.62 -12.49 8.46
N VAL A 174 -1.60 -11.68 8.06
CA VAL A 174 -1.89 -11.45 6.65
C VAL A 174 -1.05 -10.28 6.13
N MET A 175 -0.17 -10.60 5.18
CA MET A 175 0.69 -9.62 4.50
C MET A 175 0.06 -9.22 3.17
N HIS A 176 0.12 -7.94 2.87
CA HIS A 176 -0.40 -7.35 1.65
C HIS A 176 0.76 -6.76 0.84
N ALA A 177 0.75 -6.98 -0.48
CA ALA A 177 1.54 -6.23 -1.44
C ALA A 177 0.59 -5.60 -2.45
N SER A 178 0.68 -4.30 -2.67
CA SER A 178 -0.30 -3.55 -3.44
C SER A 178 0.36 -2.64 -4.47
N VAL A 179 -0.40 -2.29 -5.50
CA VAL A 179 -0.03 -1.24 -6.45
C VAL A 179 -1.22 -0.31 -6.60
N HIS A 180 -0.98 0.99 -6.42
CA HIS A 180 -1.96 2.02 -6.66
C HIS A 180 -1.52 2.92 -7.80
N THR A 181 -2.46 3.26 -8.67
CA THR A 181 -2.28 4.19 -9.79
C THR A 181 -3.57 4.98 -9.97
N LYS A 182 -3.55 5.98 -10.86
CA LYS A 182 -4.77 6.73 -11.22
C LYS A 182 -5.95 5.82 -11.57
N ALA A 183 -5.70 4.75 -12.34
CA ALA A 183 -6.73 3.81 -12.79
C ALA A 183 -7.03 2.69 -11.78
N PHE A 184 -6.11 2.42 -10.86
CA PHE A 184 -6.18 1.32 -9.92
C PHE A 184 -5.79 1.81 -8.53
N ASN A 185 -6.77 2.07 -7.66
CA ASN A 185 -6.51 2.50 -6.29
C ASN A 185 -7.68 2.15 -5.36
N HIS A 186 -7.45 2.21 -4.05
CA HIS A 186 -8.43 1.83 -3.05
C HIS A 186 -9.64 2.76 -2.99
N VAL A 187 -9.49 4.04 -3.33
CA VAL A 187 -10.60 5.01 -3.29
C VAL A 187 -11.71 4.63 -4.28
N ILE A 188 -11.34 4.06 -5.42
CA ILE A 188 -12.27 3.56 -6.43
C ILE A 188 -12.42 2.03 -6.44
N GLY A 189 -11.82 1.34 -5.44
CA GLY A 189 -11.95 -0.10 -5.26
C GLY A 189 -11.29 -0.96 -6.35
N THR A 190 -10.27 -0.46 -7.01
CA THR A 190 -9.63 -1.12 -8.17
C THR A 190 -8.15 -1.41 -8.00
N GLN A 191 -7.55 -1.15 -6.83
CA GLN A 191 -6.13 -1.43 -6.55
C GLN A 191 -5.77 -2.88 -6.89
N LYS A 192 -4.52 -3.09 -7.25
CA LYS A 192 -3.97 -4.43 -7.47
C LYS A 192 -3.28 -4.88 -6.20
N THR A 193 -3.87 -5.84 -5.52
CA THR A 193 -3.37 -6.37 -4.23
C THR A 193 -3.24 -7.87 -4.28
N ALA A 194 -2.13 -8.40 -3.78
CA ALA A 194 -1.94 -9.80 -3.44
C ALA A 194 -1.81 -9.92 -1.92
N THR A 195 -2.34 -11.00 -1.37
CA THR A 195 -2.26 -11.28 0.07
C THR A 195 -1.76 -12.69 0.31
N THR A 196 -1.02 -12.88 1.41
CA THR A 196 -0.62 -14.20 1.88
C THR A 196 -0.53 -14.22 3.40
N THR A 197 -0.77 -15.39 3.99
CA THR A 197 -0.57 -15.59 5.43
C THR A 197 0.86 -16.03 5.67
N LEU A 198 1.56 -15.33 6.56
CA LEU A 198 2.93 -15.59 6.93
C LEU A 198 2.99 -16.14 8.36
N ALA A 199 3.59 -17.31 8.53
CA ALA A 199 3.85 -17.87 9.86
C ALA A 199 5.01 -17.12 10.53
N ASN A 200 5.02 -17.08 11.87
CA ASN A 200 6.09 -16.48 12.69
C ASN A 200 6.41 -15.01 12.34
N TRP A 201 5.50 -14.31 11.69
CA TRP A 201 5.65 -12.95 11.18
C TRP A 201 6.04 -11.91 12.23
N ASP A 202 5.67 -12.15 13.50
CA ASP A 202 5.95 -11.26 14.65
C ASP A 202 7.12 -11.75 15.52
N THR A 203 7.64 -12.94 15.27
CA THR A 203 8.73 -13.55 16.04
C THR A 203 10.03 -13.71 15.25
N GLU A 204 9.95 -13.81 13.93
CA GLU A 204 11.10 -14.00 13.04
C GLU A 204 11.24 -12.86 12.03
N PHE A 205 12.45 -12.66 11.52
CA PHE A 205 12.69 -11.76 10.39
C PHE A 205 12.43 -12.47 9.07
N HIS A 206 11.68 -11.82 8.20
CA HIS A 206 11.40 -12.26 6.85
C HIS A 206 11.92 -11.24 5.84
N THR A 207 12.25 -11.69 4.63
CA THR A 207 12.67 -10.82 3.54
C THR A 207 11.47 -10.50 2.66
N PHE A 208 11.09 -9.22 2.60
CA PHE A 208 10.08 -8.70 1.72
C PHE A 208 10.75 -8.07 0.51
N ARG A 209 10.33 -8.47 -0.69
CA ARG A 209 10.95 -8.08 -1.95
C ARG A 209 9.94 -7.69 -2.98
N VAL A 210 10.28 -6.68 -3.76
CA VAL A 210 9.61 -6.35 -5.01
C VAL A 210 10.62 -6.30 -6.15
N ASP A 211 10.29 -6.95 -7.27
CA ASP A 211 10.94 -6.80 -8.56
C ASP A 211 10.09 -5.84 -9.41
N TRP A 212 10.52 -4.61 -9.54
CA TRP A 212 9.88 -3.57 -10.34
C TRP A 212 10.60 -3.36 -11.65
N THR A 213 9.94 -3.64 -12.76
CA THR A 213 10.48 -3.56 -14.11
C THR A 213 9.54 -2.75 -15.01
N PRO A 214 9.94 -2.39 -16.24
CA PRO A 214 9.02 -1.78 -17.20
C PRO A 214 7.80 -2.64 -17.56
N ASP A 215 7.88 -3.97 -17.39
CA ASP A 215 6.85 -4.90 -17.86
C ASP A 215 6.00 -5.49 -16.72
N TYR A 216 6.52 -5.52 -15.48
CA TYR A 216 5.81 -6.09 -14.35
C TYR A 216 6.30 -5.58 -13.00
N ILE A 217 5.45 -5.77 -11.99
CA ILE A 217 5.78 -5.69 -10.57
C ILE A 217 5.47 -7.07 -9.97
N ARG A 218 6.46 -7.70 -9.32
CA ARG A 218 6.31 -8.97 -8.63
C ARG A 218 6.75 -8.83 -7.18
N ALA A 219 5.90 -9.26 -6.24
CA ALA A 219 6.20 -9.26 -4.82
C ALA A 219 6.53 -10.67 -4.33
N PHE A 220 7.42 -10.76 -3.36
CA PHE A 220 7.90 -12.03 -2.78
C PHE A 220 8.08 -11.87 -1.28
N ILE A 221 7.91 -12.98 -0.56
CA ILE A 221 8.33 -13.13 0.83
C ILE A 221 9.19 -14.37 0.90
N ASP A 222 10.43 -14.24 1.42
CA ASP A 222 11.42 -15.32 1.53
C ASP A 222 11.60 -16.08 0.19
N ASP A 223 11.71 -15.33 -0.91
CA ASP A 223 11.89 -15.85 -2.28
C ASP A 223 10.74 -16.71 -2.85
N LYS A 224 9.55 -16.63 -2.27
CA LYS A 224 8.34 -17.37 -2.71
C LYS A 224 7.29 -16.44 -3.26
#